data_4923eb95393060c97072f384a7b4f9b7
#
_entry.id   4923eb95393060c97072f384a7b4f9b7
#
_cell.length_a   1.000
_cell.length_b   1.000
_cell.length_c   1.000
_cell.angle_alpha   90.00
_cell.angle_beta   90.00
_cell.angle_gamma   90.00
#
_symmetry.space_group_name_H-M   'P 1'
#
loop_
_entity.id
_entity.type
_entity.pdbx_description
1 polymer ?
#
loop_
_entity_poly.entity_id
_entity_poly.type
_entity_poly.pdbx_seq_one_letter_code
_entity_poly.pdbx_strand_id
1 'polypeptide(L)'
;IEELLKLEPDLPKALERFSDDQAVRILTIHKSKGLEFDSVIIMAVENEIFFGNQAENRCAYFVGVSRAKRRLVLTHADQRERPAGYTKRWDTHRSAQTEYFGYAIPFLSQQQ
;
A
#
# COMPACT_ATOMS: atom_id res chain seq x y z
N ILE A 1 4.90 -5.49 -4.34
CA ILE A 1 4.68 -6.80 -3.71
C ILE A 1 4.59 -7.90 -4.74
N GLU A 2 3.79 -7.71 -5.79
CA GLU A 2 3.73 -8.69 -6.87
C GLU A 2 5.09 -8.85 -7.55
N GLU A 3 5.81 -7.76 -7.73
CA GLU A 3 7.14 -7.80 -8.31
C GLU A 3 8.13 -8.55 -7.43
N LEU A 4 8.01 -8.40 -6.10
CA LEU A 4 8.84 -9.17 -5.18
C LEU A 4 8.59 -10.67 -5.33
N LEU A 5 7.33 -11.07 -5.45
CA LEU A 5 6.98 -12.48 -5.63
C LEU A 5 7.44 -13.02 -6.99
N LYS A 6 7.51 -12.17 -8.01
CA LYS A 6 8.06 -12.54 -9.30
C LYS A 6 9.57 -12.76 -9.26
N LEU A 7 10.26 -11.94 -8.45
CA LEU A 7 11.70 -12.06 -8.28
C LEU A 7 12.08 -13.25 -7.40
N GLU A 8 11.18 -13.65 -6.52
CA GLU A 8 11.37 -14.78 -5.62
C GLU A 8 10.17 -15.73 -5.72
N PRO A 9 10.13 -16.56 -6.79
CA PRO A 9 8.97 -17.43 -7.03
C PRO A 9 8.78 -18.53 -6.00
N ASP A 10 9.80 -18.85 -5.22
CA ASP A 10 9.71 -19.86 -4.16
C ASP A 10 9.11 -19.23 -2.92
N LEU A 11 7.88 -19.60 -2.58
CA LEU A 11 7.19 -19.04 -1.42
C LEU A 11 7.94 -19.24 -0.09
N PRO A 12 8.50 -20.40 0.23
CA PRO A 12 9.30 -20.54 1.45
C PRO A 12 10.45 -19.57 1.55
N LYS A 13 11.17 -19.33 0.43
CA LYS A 13 12.26 -18.35 0.42
C LYS A 13 11.74 -16.94 0.58
N ALA A 14 10.61 -16.62 -0.04
CA ALA A 14 10.00 -15.30 0.12
C ALA A 14 9.61 -15.06 1.58
N LEU A 15 9.07 -16.06 2.26
CA LEU A 15 8.70 -15.95 3.67
C LEU A 15 9.94 -15.80 4.58
N GLU A 16 11.03 -16.48 4.27
CA GLU A 16 12.29 -16.29 5.01
C GLU A 16 12.76 -14.85 4.89
N ARG A 17 12.66 -14.28 3.70
CA ARG A 17 13.06 -12.88 3.49
C ARG A 17 12.22 -11.91 4.29
N PHE A 18 10.95 -12.21 4.53
CA PHE A 18 10.09 -11.35 5.33
C PHE A 18 10.48 -11.32 6.81
N SER A 19 11.23 -12.29 7.29
CA SER A 19 11.73 -12.28 8.66
C SER A 19 13.10 -11.63 8.80
N ASP A 20 13.75 -11.28 7.69
CA ASP A 20 15.03 -10.61 7.65
C ASP A 20 14.84 -9.09 7.67
N ASP A 21 15.74 -8.35 8.33
CA ASP A 21 15.69 -6.88 8.34
C ASP A 21 15.83 -6.26 6.96
N GLN A 22 16.37 -6.98 5.99
CA GLN A 22 16.52 -6.51 4.63
C GLN A 22 15.39 -6.95 3.72
N ALA A 23 14.39 -7.63 4.26
CA ALA A 23 13.27 -8.13 3.48
C ALA A 23 12.17 -7.08 3.37
N VAL A 24 11.32 -7.24 2.35
CA VAL A 24 10.10 -6.45 2.23
C VAL A 24 9.10 -6.95 3.26
N ARG A 25 8.47 -6.02 3.97
CA ARG A 25 7.44 -6.33 4.94
C ARG A 25 6.08 -5.90 4.42
N ILE A 26 5.10 -6.74 4.62
CA ILE A 26 3.71 -6.46 4.24
C ILE A 26 2.92 -6.25 5.53
N LEU A 27 2.44 -5.02 5.73
CA LEU A 27 1.78 -4.62 6.96
C LEU A 27 0.51 -3.84 6.65
N THR A 28 -0.40 -3.80 7.62
CA THR A 28 -1.43 -2.78 7.62
C THR A 28 -0.81 -1.46 8.10
N ILE A 29 -1.45 -0.35 7.75
CA ILE A 29 -0.99 0.96 8.23
C ILE A 29 -0.96 1.01 9.76
N HIS A 30 -1.97 0.43 10.41
CA HIS A 30 -2.02 0.40 11.88
C HIS A 30 -0.81 -0.31 12.50
N LYS A 31 -0.39 -1.40 11.89
CA LYS A 31 0.77 -2.16 12.39
C LYS A 31 2.10 -1.48 12.11
N SER A 32 2.11 -0.51 11.21
CA SER A 32 3.33 0.22 10.87
C SER A 32 3.65 1.36 11.84
N LYS A 33 2.76 1.66 12.78
CA LYS A 33 2.98 2.75 13.74
C LYS A 33 4.27 2.53 14.52
N GLY A 34 5.07 3.58 14.61
CA GLY A 34 6.35 3.54 15.31
C GLY A 34 7.50 2.93 14.51
N LEU A 35 7.24 2.47 13.30
CA LEU A 35 8.25 1.91 12.42
C LEU A 35 8.61 2.91 11.34
N GLU A 36 9.81 2.76 10.76
CA GLU A 36 10.25 3.55 9.61
C GLU A 36 10.95 2.64 8.61
N PHE A 37 10.81 2.97 7.34
CA PHE A 37 11.41 2.19 6.26
C PHE A 37 12.03 3.13 5.23
N ASP A 38 13.10 2.70 4.58
CA ASP A 38 13.71 3.48 3.50
C ASP A 38 12.72 3.72 2.37
N SER A 39 11.99 2.70 2.00
CA SER A 39 11.00 2.77 0.93
C SER A 39 9.68 2.19 1.40
N VAL A 40 8.58 2.85 1.05
CA VAL A 40 7.24 2.40 1.38
C VAL A 40 6.40 2.41 0.12
N ILE A 41 5.65 1.35 -0.08
CA ILE A 41 4.64 1.25 -1.14
C ILE A 41 3.28 1.17 -0.45
N ILE A 42 2.43 2.15 -0.71
CA ILE A 42 1.04 2.12 -0.23
C ILE A 42 0.18 1.64 -1.39
N MET A 43 -0.43 0.49 -1.23
CA MET A 43 -1.23 -0.14 -2.27
C MET A 43 -2.69 0.26 -2.18
N ALA A 44 -3.35 0.25 -3.31
CA ALA A 44 -4.79 0.44 -3.40
C ALA A 44 -5.24 1.80 -2.84
N VAL A 45 -4.60 2.87 -3.30
CA VAL A 45 -5.03 4.23 -2.95
C VAL A 45 -6.25 4.57 -3.80
N GLU A 46 -7.38 4.01 -3.42
CA GLU A 46 -8.64 4.02 -4.14
C GLU A 46 -9.78 4.44 -3.23
N ASN A 47 -10.77 5.14 -3.78
CA ASN A 47 -11.93 5.60 -3.01
C ASN A 47 -12.67 4.44 -2.34
N GLU A 48 -12.72 3.28 -2.99
CA GLU A 48 -13.42 2.10 -2.49
C GLU A 48 -12.74 1.46 -1.29
N ILE A 49 -11.47 1.77 -1.06
CA ILE A 49 -10.73 1.31 0.12
C ILE A 49 -10.84 2.35 1.25
N PHE A 50 -10.73 3.63 0.92
CA PHE A 50 -10.78 4.71 1.89
C PHE A 50 -12.19 5.29 1.99
N PHE A 51 -13.10 4.48 2.54
CA PHE A 51 -14.50 4.87 2.72
C PHE A 51 -14.83 5.05 4.20
N GLY A 52 -16.01 5.62 4.47
CA GLY A 52 -16.48 5.83 5.84
C GLY A 52 -15.99 7.15 6.42
N ASN A 53 -15.40 7.13 7.60
CA ASN A 53 -14.95 8.34 8.27
C ASN A 53 -13.71 8.91 7.58
N GLN A 54 -13.87 10.04 6.89
CA GLN A 54 -12.81 10.62 6.09
C GLN A 54 -11.67 11.19 6.95
N ALA A 55 -11.98 11.71 8.13
CA ALA A 55 -10.94 12.22 9.02
C ALA A 55 -10.02 11.10 9.50
N GLU A 56 -10.60 9.96 9.88
CA GLU A 56 -9.81 8.79 10.29
C GLU A 56 -8.99 8.24 9.13
N ASN A 57 -9.57 8.19 7.94
CA ASN A 57 -8.89 7.69 6.74
C ASN A 57 -7.69 8.57 6.40
N ARG A 58 -7.85 9.89 6.46
CA ARG A 58 -6.73 10.81 6.21
C ARG A 58 -5.63 10.63 7.24
N CYS A 59 -5.98 10.50 8.51
CA CYS A 59 -4.99 10.24 9.56
C CYS A 59 -4.22 8.95 9.30
N ALA A 60 -4.92 7.88 8.95
CA ALA A 60 -4.28 6.60 8.64
C ALA A 60 -3.35 6.73 7.44
N TYR A 61 -3.80 7.41 6.39
CA TYR A 61 -2.99 7.64 5.20
C TYR A 61 -1.70 8.38 5.54
N PHE A 62 -1.79 9.45 6.31
CA PHE A 62 -0.60 10.22 6.70
C PHE A 62 0.35 9.43 7.59
N VAL A 63 -0.18 8.55 8.44
CA VAL A 63 0.67 7.63 9.20
C VAL A 63 1.46 6.75 8.22
N GLY A 64 0.80 6.17 7.22
CA GLY A 64 1.47 5.33 6.23
C GLY A 64 2.54 6.08 5.46
N VAL A 65 2.22 7.28 4.97
CA VAL A 65 3.15 8.12 4.21
C VAL A 65 4.37 8.47 5.06
N SER A 66 4.17 8.78 6.35
CA SER A 66 5.26 9.20 7.22
C SER A 66 6.21 8.06 7.62
N ARG A 67 5.89 6.82 7.27
CA ARG A 67 6.81 5.69 7.50
C ARG A 67 7.97 5.65 6.51
N ALA A 68 7.88 6.38 5.40
CA ALA A 68 8.93 6.39 4.38
C ALA A 68 10.01 7.41 4.72
N LYS A 69 11.26 6.97 4.74
CA LYS A 69 12.41 7.86 4.95
C LYS A 69 12.89 8.51 3.66
N ARG A 70 12.89 7.77 2.57
CA ARG A 70 13.47 8.21 1.30
C ARG A 70 12.53 8.10 0.13
N ARG A 71 11.75 7.03 0.05
CA ARG A 71 11.01 6.71 -1.15
C ARG A 71 9.59 6.30 -0.82
N LEU A 72 8.65 6.91 -1.50
CA LEU A 72 7.24 6.59 -1.35
C LEU A 72 6.67 6.27 -2.73
N VAL A 73 5.97 5.15 -2.82
CA VAL A 73 5.25 4.75 -4.03
C VAL A 73 3.79 4.54 -3.67
N LEU A 74 2.91 5.13 -4.45
CA LEU A 74 1.47 4.95 -4.31
C LEU A 74 0.96 4.20 -5.53
N THR A 75 0.09 3.24 -5.30
CA THR A 75 -0.49 2.46 -6.40
C THR A 75 -2.00 2.51 -6.38
N HIS A 76 -2.59 2.37 -7.55
CA HIS A 76 -4.04 2.18 -7.69
C HIS A 76 -4.31 1.31 -8.90
N ALA A 77 -5.54 0.78 -8.97
CA ALA A 77 -6.00 0.01 -10.12
C ALA A 77 -7.42 0.45 -10.45
N ASP A 78 -7.79 0.36 -11.72
CA ASP A 78 -9.14 0.69 -12.16
C ASP A 78 -10.11 -0.47 -11.90
N GLN A 79 -9.61 -1.68 -11.87
CA GLN A 79 -10.39 -2.88 -11.62
C GLN A 79 -9.62 -3.84 -10.72
N ARG A 80 -10.38 -4.48 -9.82
CA ARG A 80 -9.86 -5.54 -8.96
C ARG A 80 -10.87 -6.65 -8.88
N GLU A 81 -10.44 -7.85 -9.24
CA GLU A 81 -11.32 -9.01 -9.17
C GLU A 81 -11.54 -9.44 -7.72
N ARG A 82 -12.75 -9.88 -7.44
CA ARG A 82 -13.10 -10.39 -6.13
C ARG A 82 -12.29 -11.66 -5.83
N PRO A 83 -11.56 -11.70 -4.70
CA PRO A 83 -10.82 -12.90 -4.33
C PRO A 83 -11.76 -14.09 -4.11
N ALA A 84 -11.30 -15.29 -4.46
CA ALA A 84 -12.06 -16.50 -4.24
C ALA A 84 -12.33 -16.66 -2.73
N GLY A 85 -13.58 -16.97 -2.39
CA GLY A 85 -13.99 -17.19 -1.00
C GLY A 85 -14.29 -15.91 -0.22
N TYR A 86 -14.11 -14.75 -0.80
CA TYR A 86 -14.44 -13.49 -0.15
C TYR A 86 -15.95 -13.27 -0.19
N THR A 87 -16.59 -13.12 0.97
CA THR A 87 -18.03 -13.07 1.09
C THR A 87 -18.60 -11.69 1.40
N LYS A 88 -17.73 -10.72 1.72
CA LYS A 88 -18.16 -9.36 2.01
C LYS A 88 -18.36 -8.57 0.72
N ARG A 89 -18.90 -7.37 0.85
CA ARG A 89 -19.06 -6.47 -0.29
C ARG A 89 -17.70 -6.23 -0.99
N TRP A 90 -17.74 -6.27 -2.30
CA TRP A 90 -16.57 -6.05 -3.13
C TRP A 90 -16.92 -5.17 -4.32
N ASP A 91 -16.17 -4.10 -4.50
CA ASP A 91 -16.31 -3.21 -5.65
C ASP A 91 -15.24 -3.58 -6.69
N THR A 92 -15.67 -4.18 -7.79
CA THR A 92 -14.76 -4.57 -8.87
C THR A 92 -14.19 -3.35 -9.59
N HIS A 93 -15.03 -2.33 -9.81
CA HIS A 93 -14.59 -1.09 -10.43
C HIS A 93 -14.06 -0.16 -9.35
N ARG A 94 -12.88 0.37 -9.59
CA ARG A 94 -12.15 1.19 -8.63
C ARG A 94 -11.82 2.54 -9.23
N SER A 95 -11.70 3.54 -8.36
CA SER A 95 -11.30 4.89 -8.75
C SER A 95 -10.17 5.37 -7.85
N ALA A 96 -9.16 6.02 -8.45
CA ALA A 96 -8.04 6.54 -7.68
C ALA A 96 -8.52 7.57 -6.66
N GLN A 97 -7.98 7.52 -5.45
CA GLN A 97 -8.24 8.53 -4.42
C GLN A 97 -7.36 9.74 -4.72
N THR A 98 -7.87 10.61 -5.60
CA THR A 98 -7.10 11.73 -6.13
C THR A 98 -6.67 12.73 -5.06
N GLU A 99 -7.47 12.92 -4.03
CA GLU A 99 -7.10 13.80 -2.91
C GLU A 99 -5.80 13.31 -2.26
N TYR A 100 -5.68 12.00 -2.04
CA TYR A 100 -4.51 11.42 -1.38
C TYR A 100 -3.26 11.47 -2.27
N PHE A 101 -3.43 11.25 -3.56
CA PHE A 101 -2.33 11.45 -4.51
C PHE A 101 -1.89 12.92 -4.51
N GLY A 102 -2.85 13.85 -4.42
CA GLY A 102 -2.55 15.27 -4.35
C GLY A 102 -1.70 15.66 -3.15
N TYR A 103 -1.98 15.07 -1.99
CA TYR A 103 -1.18 15.34 -0.79
C TYR A 103 0.26 14.87 -0.94
N ALA A 104 0.49 13.81 -1.69
CA ALA A 104 1.81 13.22 -1.83
C ALA A 104 2.64 13.81 -2.97
N ILE A 105 2.04 14.59 -3.87
CA ILE A 105 2.74 15.14 -5.03
C ILE A 105 4.06 15.83 -4.67
N PRO A 106 4.15 16.68 -3.62
CA PRO A 106 5.42 17.34 -3.29
C PRO A 106 6.55 16.36 -2.93
N PHE A 107 6.21 15.13 -2.58
CA PHE A 107 7.17 14.13 -2.15
C PHE A 107 7.41 13.03 -3.20
N LEU A 108 6.67 13.06 -4.31
CA LEU A 108 6.77 12.04 -5.35
C LEU A 108 7.80 12.43 -6.38
N SER A 109 8.49 11.41 -6.94
CA SER A 109 9.39 11.62 -8.05
C SER A 109 8.61 12.03 -9.30
N GLN A 110 9.18 12.94 -10.09
CA GLN A 110 8.61 13.35 -11.37
C GLN A 110 8.94 12.36 -12.49
N GLN A 111 9.70 11.36 -12.22
CA GLN A 111 10.14 10.36 -13.19
C GLN A 111 9.15 9.22 -13.28
N GLN A 112 8.10 9.42 -13.94
CA GLN A 112 7.05 8.41 -14.05
C GLN A 112 6.87 7.99 -15.52
#